data_66bacf8daa1b1ded21364d2f2064bf8c
#
_entry.id   66bacf8daa1b1ded21364d2f2064bf8c
#
_cell.length_a   1.000
_cell.length_b   1.000
_cell.length_c   1.000
_cell.angle_alpha   90.00
_cell.angle_beta   90.00
_cell.angle_gamma   90.00
#
_symmetry.space_group_name_H-M   'P 1'
#
loop_
_entity.id
_entity.type
_entity.pdbx_description
1 polymer ?
#
loop_
_entity_poly.entity_id
_entity_poly.type
_entity_poly.pdbx_seq_one_letter_code
_entity_poly.pdbx_strand_id
1 'polypeptide(L)'
;MNNDTQLLVGLLEDFLGRPKAHYPNKGQISFDCPTCSHEIKGLDEGDGKGNLEINYHKGVFKCWACSETHSTHGHINKIFYKWAKSSHRKMWDAVSPEEFKSKTKKYSKIE
;
A
#
# COMPACT_ATOMS: atom_id res chain seq x y z
N MET A 1 5.49 9.69 15.21
CA MET A 1 4.52 8.64 14.78
C MET A 1 4.21 7.74 15.97
N ASN A 2 2.99 7.26 16.06
CA ASN A 2 2.65 6.29 17.08
C ASN A 2 3.12 4.90 16.66
N ASN A 3 3.02 3.92 17.56
CA ASN A 3 3.49 2.56 17.29
C ASN A 3 2.75 1.90 16.14
N ASP A 4 1.46 2.14 16.02
CA ASP A 4 0.65 1.56 14.95
C ASP A 4 1.08 2.07 13.57
N THR A 5 1.40 3.36 13.49
CA THR A 5 1.90 3.96 12.24
C THR A 5 3.26 3.39 11.87
N GLN A 6 4.15 3.23 12.84
CA GLN A 6 5.47 2.63 12.59
C GLN A 6 5.34 1.20 12.10
N LEU A 7 4.44 0.42 12.69
CA LEU A 7 4.19 -0.95 12.26
C LEU A 7 3.63 -0.99 10.83
N LEU A 8 2.71 -0.10 10.52
CA LEU A 8 2.15 -0.01 9.16
C LEU A 8 3.24 0.31 8.14
N VAL A 9 4.06 1.33 8.41
CA VAL A 9 5.15 1.70 7.51
C VAL A 9 6.12 0.53 7.33
N GLY A 10 6.47 -0.14 8.41
CA GLY A 10 7.33 -1.32 8.34
C GLY A 10 6.75 -2.44 7.49
N LEU A 11 5.45 -2.69 7.63
CA LEU A 11 4.76 -3.70 6.80
C LEU A 11 4.82 -3.33 5.32
N LEU A 12 4.56 -2.05 5.00
CA LEU A 12 4.61 -1.60 3.61
C LEU A 12 6.02 -1.77 3.03
N GLU A 13 7.04 -1.44 3.81
CA GLU A 13 8.43 -1.59 3.37
C GLU A 13 8.80 -3.06 3.14
N ASP A 14 8.22 -3.98 3.91
CA ASP A 14 8.50 -5.40 3.79
C ASP A 14 8.15 -5.97 2.42
N PHE A 15 7.07 -5.51 1.80
CA PHE A 15 6.68 -6.05 0.50
C PHE A 15 6.75 -5.06 -0.67
N LEU A 16 6.84 -3.76 -0.39
CA LEU A 16 6.99 -2.75 -1.43
C LEU A 16 8.44 -2.29 -1.62
N GLY A 17 9.29 -2.60 -0.65
CA GLY A 17 10.69 -2.22 -0.70
C GLY A 17 10.96 -0.87 -0.05
N ARG A 18 12.08 -0.25 -0.40
CA ARG A 18 12.48 1.02 0.19
C ARG A 18 11.62 2.15 -0.34
N PRO A 19 11.09 3.04 0.53
CA PRO A 19 10.30 4.17 0.06
C PRO A 19 11.18 5.18 -0.69
N LYS A 20 10.60 5.83 -1.69
CA LYS A 20 11.26 6.90 -2.43
C LYS A 20 11.14 8.23 -1.70
N ALA A 21 10.05 8.46 -1.00
CA ALA A 21 9.83 9.67 -0.21
C ALA A 21 8.91 9.34 0.96
N HIS A 22 9.11 10.04 2.06
CA HIS A 22 8.26 9.84 3.24
C HIS A 22 8.10 11.18 3.96
N TYR A 23 6.85 11.60 4.13
CA TYR A 23 6.49 12.85 4.80
C TYR A 23 5.56 12.53 5.98
N PRO A 24 6.12 12.16 7.14
CA PRO A 24 5.31 11.70 8.29
C PRO A 24 4.26 12.68 8.76
N ASN A 25 4.54 13.98 8.69
CA ASN A 25 3.59 15.00 9.13
C ASN A 25 2.32 14.99 8.27
N LYS A 26 2.44 14.60 7.02
CA LYS A 26 1.31 14.52 6.08
C LYS A 26 0.75 13.10 5.99
N GLY A 27 1.43 12.12 6.57
CA GLY A 27 1.05 10.73 6.44
C GLY A 27 1.28 10.18 5.04
N GLN A 28 2.22 10.76 4.30
CA GLN A 28 2.42 10.46 2.88
C GLN A 28 3.74 9.74 2.65
N ILE A 29 3.68 8.60 1.94
CA ILE A 29 4.86 7.81 1.63
C ILE A 29 4.72 7.27 0.21
N SER A 30 5.81 7.22 -0.54
CA SER A 30 5.79 6.73 -1.91
C SER A 30 6.78 5.60 -2.13
N PHE A 31 6.41 4.70 -3.03
CA PHE A 31 7.19 3.51 -3.40
C PHE A 31 7.17 3.34 -4.90
N ASP A 32 8.04 2.47 -5.40
CA ASP A 32 7.93 1.99 -6.78
C ASP A 32 6.71 1.08 -6.86
N CYS A 33 5.86 1.31 -7.86
CA CYS A 33 4.63 0.53 -8.02
C CYS A 33 4.95 -0.88 -8.51
N PRO A 34 4.51 -1.94 -7.80
CA PRO A 34 4.75 -3.31 -8.25
C PRO A 34 4.14 -3.62 -9.62
N THR A 35 2.95 -3.08 -9.89
CA THR A 35 2.30 -3.29 -11.19
C THR A 35 3.10 -2.67 -12.33
N CYS A 36 3.56 -1.41 -12.16
CA CYS A 36 4.40 -0.75 -13.16
C CYS A 36 5.72 -1.48 -13.35
N SER A 37 6.34 -1.88 -12.24
CA SER A 37 7.67 -2.50 -12.27
C SER A 37 7.64 -3.91 -12.86
N HIS A 38 6.75 -4.75 -12.34
CA HIS A 38 6.75 -6.19 -12.67
C HIS A 38 5.82 -6.54 -13.82
N GLU A 39 4.57 -6.10 -13.76
CA GLU A 39 3.57 -6.47 -14.78
C GLU A 39 3.73 -5.70 -16.09
N ILE A 40 3.96 -4.39 -16.01
CA ILE A 40 4.04 -3.56 -17.20
C ILE A 40 5.42 -3.60 -17.83
N LYS A 41 6.46 -3.40 -17.01
CA LYS A 41 7.84 -3.30 -17.50
C LYS A 41 8.62 -4.61 -17.45
N GLY A 42 8.10 -5.60 -16.72
CA GLY A 42 8.76 -6.91 -16.62
C GLY A 42 10.08 -6.89 -15.86
N LEU A 43 10.24 -5.96 -14.93
CA LEU A 43 11.44 -5.84 -14.12
C LEU A 43 11.35 -6.74 -12.89
N ASP A 44 12.49 -7.22 -12.40
CA ASP A 44 12.56 -7.98 -11.15
C ASP A 44 12.56 -7.07 -9.94
N GLU A 45 13.04 -5.85 -10.12
CA GLU A 45 13.14 -4.84 -9.06
C GLU A 45 12.16 -3.69 -9.32
N GLY A 46 12.10 -2.73 -8.40
CA GLY A 46 11.32 -1.52 -8.61
C GLY A 46 11.84 -0.71 -9.79
N ASP A 47 10.95 0.03 -10.45
CA ASP A 47 11.30 0.80 -11.64
C ASP A 47 11.98 2.14 -11.33
N GLY A 48 12.14 2.49 -10.05
CA GLY A 48 12.79 3.71 -9.62
C GLY A 48 11.97 4.98 -9.78
N LYS A 49 10.72 4.88 -10.20
CA LYS A 49 9.86 6.04 -10.48
C LYS A 49 9.12 6.57 -9.26
N GLY A 50 8.87 5.72 -8.25
CA GLY A 50 8.17 6.14 -7.04
C GLY A 50 6.75 6.61 -7.28
N ASN A 51 6.06 6.04 -8.25
CA ASN A 51 4.72 6.48 -8.64
C ASN A 51 3.60 6.01 -7.73
N LEU A 52 3.86 5.04 -6.85
CA LEU A 52 2.85 4.56 -5.91
C LEU A 52 2.85 5.45 -4.67
N GLU A 53 1.85 6.29 -4.55
CA GLU A 53 1.71 7.22 -3.42
C GLU A 53 0.64 6.72 -2.47
N ILE A 54 1.00 6.64 -1.19
CA ILE A 54 0.12 6.16 -0.13
C ILE A 54 -0.03 7.25 0.91
N ASN A 55 -1.28 7.55 1.29
CA ASN A 55 -1.55 8.43 2.42
C ASN A 55 -2.17 7.59 3.54
N TYR A 56 -1.36 7.27 4.55
CA TYR A 56 -1.81 6.40 5.62
C TYR A 56 -2.62 7.13 6.70
N HIS A 57 -2.63 8.47 6.70
CA HIS A 57 -3.56 9.23 7.56
C HIS A 57 -4.97 9.16 7.01
N LYS A 58 -5.13 9.24 5.70
CA LYS A 58 -6.43 9.17 5.02
C LYS A 58 -6.84 7.74 4.65
N GLY A 59 -5.88 6.82 4.63
CA GLY A 59 -6.15 5.45 4.27
C GLY A 59 -6.40 5.22 2.79
N VAL A 60 -5.71 5.99 1.91
CA VAL A 60 -5.90 5.90 0.46
C VAL A 60 -4.56 5.78 -0.25
N PHE A 61 -4.60 5.30 -1.48
CA PHE A 61 -3.40 5.21 -2.31
C PHE A 61 -3.73 5.40 -3.79
N LYS A 62 -2.70 5.70 -4.56
CA LYS A 62 -2.82 5.83 -6.02
C LYS A 62 -1.46 5.68 -6.67
N CYS A 63 -1.38 4.93 -7.76
CA CYS A 63 -0.23 4.95 -8.64
C CYS A 63 -0.48 5.97 -9.75
N TRP A 64 0.38 6.96 -9.85
CA TRP A 64 0.20 8.04 -10.82
C TRP A 64 0.37 7.59 -12.28
N ALA A 65 1.01 6.44 -12.51
CA ALA A 65 1.26 5.94 -13.85
C ALA A 65 0.20 4.95 -14.35
N CYS A 66 -0.29 4.04 -13.49
CA CYS A 66 -1.14 2.96 -13.94
C CYS A 66 -2.50 2.87 -13.23
N SER A 67 -2.89 3.91 -12.47
CA SER A 67 -4.13 3.84 -11.70
C SER A 67 -5.36 3.61 -12.56
N GLU A 68 -5.42 4.21 -13.74
CA GLU A 68 -6.58 4.08 -14.63
C GLU A 68 -6.59 2.76 -15.38
N THR A 69 -5.43 2.30 -15.84
CA THR A 69 -5.34 1.09 -16.64
C THR A 69 -5.36 -0.19 -15.83
N HIS A 70 -4.85 -0.15 -14.58
CA HIS A 70 -4.70 -1.32 -13.74
C HIS A 70 -5.39 -1.21 -12.38
N SER A 71 -6.22 -0.19 -12.19
CA SER A 71 -6.99 0.03 -10.96
C SER A 71 -6.11 0.09 -9.71
N THR A 72 -4.93 0.70 -9.84
CA THR A 72 -4.00 0.85 -8.72
C THR A 72 -4.29 2.12 -7.94
N HIS A 73 -5.48 2.17 -7.35
CA HIS A 73 -5.93 3.26 -6.49
C HIS A 73 -7.05 2.75 -5.60
N GLY A 74 -7.36 3.48 -4.54
CA GLY A 74 -8.46 3.16 -3.66
C GLY A 74 -8.06 3.20 -2.20
N HIS A 75 -8.72 2.37 -1.39
CA HIS A 75 -8.45 2.30 0.04
C HIS A 75 -7.17 1.50 0.31
N ILE A 76 -6.45 1.87 1.37
CA ILE A 76 -5.17 1.26 1.73
C ILE A 76 -5.27 -0.26 1.91
N ASN A 77 -6.41 -0.77 2.35
CA ASN A 77 -6.62 -2.22 2.50
C ASN A 77 -6.41 -2.97 1.19
N LYS A 78 -6.73 -2.35 0.07
CA LYS A 78 -6.56 -2.95 -1.26
C LYS A 78 -5.10 -3.27 -1.56
N ILE A 79 -4.16 -2.49 -1.03
CA ILE A 79 -2.72 -2.75 -1.20
C ILE A 79 -2.36 -4.12 -0.69
N PHE A 80 -2.87 -4.48 0.49
CA PHE A 80 -2.58 -5.77 1.12
C PHE A 80 -3.21 -6.94 0.36
N TYR A 81 -4.38 -6.75 -0.21
CA TYR A 81 -5.02 -7.78 -1.02
C TYR A 81 -4.38 -7.93 -2.39
N LYS A 82 -3.83 -6.85 -2.94
CA LYS A 82 -3.28 -6.86 -4.29
C LYS A 82 -1.84 -7.35 -4.33
N TRP A 83 -1.00 -6.94 -3.39
CA TRP A 83 0.44 -7.16 -3.47
C TRP A 83 1.07 -7.89 -2.29
N ALA A 84 0.44 -7.90 -1.13
CA ALA A 84 1.04 -8.47 0.07
C ALA A 84 0.84 -9.98 0.15
N LYS A 85 1.72 -10.62 0.88
CA LYS A 85 1.58 -12.04 1.22
C LYS A 85 0.56 -12.20 2.33
N SER A 86 0.04 -13.41 2.53
CA SER A 86 -0.97 -13.67 3.55
C SER A 86 -0.49 -13.33 4.96
N SER A 87 0.80 -13.51 5.25
CA SER A 87 1.36 -13.13 6.56
C SER A 87 1.26 -11.62 6.79
N HIS A 88 1.55 -10.81 5.77
CA HIS A 88 1.43 -9.36 5.86
C HIS A 88 -0.02 -8.92 6.05
N ARG A 89 -0.96 -9.60 5.37
CA ARG A 89 -2.38 -9.30 5.52
C ARG A 89 -2.87 -9.58 6.93
N LYS A 90 -2.44 -10.69 7.52
CA LYS A 90 -2.79 -11.02 8.91
C LYS A 90 -2.27 -9.99 9.89
N MET A 91 -1.04 -9.53 9.70
CA MET A 91 -0.46 -8.51 10.56
C MET A 91 -1.19 -7.17 10.38
N TRP A 92 -1.54 -6.82 9.15
CA TRP A 92 -2.31 -5.61 8.88
C TRP A 92 -3.68 -5.66 9.57
N ASP A 93 -4.37 -6.81 9.50
CA ASP A 93 -5.67 -6.97 10.16
C ASP A 93 -5.56 -6.78 11.66
N ALA A 94 -4.43 -7.15 12.26
CA ALA A 94 -4.20 -7.00 13.69
C ALA A 94 -3.89 -5.58 14.11
N VAL A 95 -3.21 -4.79 13.26
CA VAL A 95 -2.71 -3.47 13.65
C VAL A 95 -3.43 -2.30 12.99
N SER A 96 -4.29 -2.56 12.00
CA SER A 96 -4.97 -1.48 11.29
C SER A 96 -5.97 -0.74 12.20
N PRO A 97 -6.18 0.58 11.96
CA PRO A 97 -7.18 1.33 12.72
C PRO A 97 -8.58 0.76 12.54
N GLU A 98 -9.43 0.95 13.55
CA GLU A 98 -10.81 0.44 13.52
C GLU A 98 -11.58 0.92 12.28
N GLU A 99 -11.40 2.17 11.89
CA GLU A 99 -12.06 2.72 10.71
C GLU A 99 -11.67 1.97 9.43
N PHE A 100 -10.42 1.46 9.37
CA PHE A 100 -9.95 0.69 8.22
C PHE A 100 -10.46 -0.75 8.27
N LYS A 101 -10.66 -1.30 9.46
CA LYS A 101 -11.20 -2.66 9.63
C LYS A 101 -12.62 -2.78 9.09
N SER A 102 -13.44 -1.74 9.22
CA SER A 102 -14.78 -1.73 8.63
C SER A 102 -14.74 -1.93 7.13
N LYS A 103 -13.80 -1.28 6.47
CA LYS A 103 -13.65 -1.38 5.02
C LYS A 103 -13.08 -2.74 4.60
N THR A 104 -12.24 -3.33 5.43
CA THR A 104 -11.74 -4.68 5.21
C THR A 104 -12.89 -5.69 5.20
N LYS A 105 -13.84 -5.53 6.11
CA LYS A 105 -15.03 -6.39 6.15
C LYS A 105 -15.86 -6.30 4.87
N LYS A 106 -15.96 -5.11 4.29
CA LYS A 106 -16.66 -4.92 3.02
C LYS A 106 -16.01 -5.72 1.90
N TYR A 107 -14.70 -5.67 1.81
CA TYR A 107 -13.99 -6.46 0.81
C TYR A 107 -14.18 -7.95 1.01
N SER A 108 -14.17 -8.41 2.25
CA SER A 108 -14.39 -9.83 2.56
C SER A 108 -15.75 -10.33 2.12
N LYS A 109 -16.78 -9.49 2.22
CA LYS A 109 -18.13 -9.85 1.79
C LYS A 109 -18.25 -10.01 0.29
N ILE A 110 -17.46 -9.28 -0.46
CA ILE A 110 -17.49 -9.33 -1.92
C ILE A 110 -16.83 -10.61 -2.43
N GLU A 111 -15.87 -11.11 -1.72
CA GLU A 111 -15.20 -12.35 -2.06
C GLU A 111 -16.11 -13.56 -1.83
#